data_579ba85b286a6e361b273804304c1922
#
_entry.id   579ba85b286a6e361b273804304c1922
#
_cell.length_a   1.000
_cell.length_b   1.000
_cell.length_c   1.000
_cell.angle_alpha   90.00
_cell.angle_beta   90.00
_cell.angle_gamma   90.00
#
_symmetry.space_group_name_H-M   'P 1'
#
loop_
_entity.id
_entity.type
_entity.pdbx_description
1 polymer ?
#
loop_
_entity_poly.entity_id
_entity_poly.type
_entity_poly.pdbx_seq_one_letter_code
_entity_poly.pdbx_strand_id
1 'polypeptide(L)'
;IIVCVIAVAAGAGIWVARQSGQRLPGQSSSGAIDQSASQILATARQLNFSDPGKAIELYTQVLKLEPDNPEALTYRSWILALTARAATGSVKQLALVTAVNDLLRAQKVDNEYPDAHCFLGIVYFRFLNSASLAKPQLDTCKAMNPPEEVQSFVDAIVADVDKALAK
;
A
#
# COMPACT_ATOMS: atom_id res chain seq x y z
N ILE A 1 -20.92 6.49 58.99
CA ILE A 1 -20.82 5.06 58.55
C ILE A 1 -21.09 4.92 57.02
N ILE A 2 -21.72 5.92 56.36
CA ILE A 2 -22.09 5.84 54.93
C ILE A 2 -20.95 6.18 53.96
N VAL A 3 -19.89 6.83 54.45
CA VAL A 3 -18.79 7.32 53.59
C VAL A 3 -17.77 6.22 53.22
N CYS A 4 -17.64 5.14 54.02
CA CYS A 4 -16.67 4.09 53.74
C CYS A 4 -17.10 3.07 52.66
N VAL A 5 -18.39 2.96 52.36
CA VAL A 5 -18.88 1.99 51.35
C VAL A 5 -18.66 2.46 49.90
N ILE A 6 -18.65 3.78 49.67
CA ILE A 6 -18.46 4.33 48.32
C ILE A 6 -17.00 4.23 47.84
N ALA A 7 -16.03 4.29 48.75
CA ALA A 7 -14.60 4.18 48.40
C ALA A 7 -14.18 2.77 47.94
N VAL A 8 -14.85 1.73 48.42
CA VAL A 8 -14.54 0.33 48.01
C VAL A 8 -15.09 0.02 46.60
N ALA A 9 -16.22 0.60 46.23
CA ALA A 9 -16.79 0.40 44.90
C ALA A 9 -15.97 1.08 43.80
N ALA A 10 -15.38 2.25 44.09
CA ALA A 10 -14.51 2.94 43.14
C ALA A 10 -13.18 2.23 42.91
N GLY A 11 -12.63 1.59 43.95
CA GLY A 11 -11.38 0.82 43.84
C GLY A 11 -11.50 -0.48 43.05
N ALA A 12 -12.61 -1.19 43.16
CA ALA A 12 -12.87 -2.41 42.39
C ALA A 12 -13.06 -2.13 40.87
N GLY A 13 -13.72 -1.01 40.54
CA GLY A 13 -13.90 -0.60 39.14
C GLY A 13 -12.61 -0.26 38.42
N ILE A 14 -11.67 0.38 39.11
CA ILE A 14 -10.36 0.71 38.53
C ILE A 14 -9.46 -0.53 38.37
N TRP A 15 -9.63 -1.52 39.26
CA TRP A 15 -8.85 -2.75 39.20
C TRP A 15 -9.31 -3.65 38.05
N VAL A 16 -10.61 -3.74 37.77
CA VAL A 16 -11.14 -4.49 36.61
C VAL A 16 -10.73 -3.85 35.30
N ALA A 17 -10.68 -2.52 35.20
CA ALA A 17 -10.22 -1.84 33.98
C ALA A 17 -8.72 -2.05 33.72
N ARG A 18 -7.92 -2.31 34.73
CA ARG A 18 -6.47 -2.54 34.59
C ARG A 18 -6.12 -4.00 34.26
N GLN A 19 -7.04 -4.93 34.51
CA GLN A 19 -6.88 -6.36 34.14
C GLN A 19 -7.53 -6.72 32.81
N SER A 20 -8.28 -5.81 32.17
CA SER A 20 -8.87 -6.04 30.86
C SER A 20 -7.87 -6.06 29.69
N GLY A 21 -6.57 -6.07 29.98
CA GLY A 21 -5.55 -6.48 29.03
C GLY A 21 -5.45 -8.00 28.82
N GLN A 22 -6.24 -8.81 29.53
CA GLN A 22 -6.35 -10.24 29.28
C GLN A 22 -7.35 -10.47 28.15
N ARG A 23 -6.85 -11.05 27.05
CA ARG A 23 -7.63 -11.47 25.88
C ARG A 23 -8.85 -12.27 26.32
N LEU A 24 -10.04 -11.85 25.88
CA LEU A 24 -11.25 -12.66 26.03
C LEU A 24 -11.05 -14.00 25.31
N PRO A 25 -11.44 -15.14 25.92
CA PRO A 25 -11.39 -16.43 25.24
C PRO A 25 -12.27 -16.35 23.97
N GLY A 26 -11.64 -16.46 22.80
CA GLY A 26 -12.32 -16.40 21.51
C GLY A 26 -11.85 -15.30 20.56
N GLN A 27 -10.96 -14.39 20.98
CA GLN A 27 -10.31 -13.50 19.99
C GLN A 27 -9.26 -14.31 19.21
N SER A 28 -9.55 -14.53 17.93
CA SER A 28 -8.64 -15.20 17.00
C SER A 28 -7.35 -14.39 16.86
N SER A 29 -6.22 -15.07 16.75
CA SER A 29 -4.92 -14.45 16.50
C SER A 29 -4.89 -13.69 15.16
N SER A 30 -5.76 -14.03 14.21
CA SER A 30 -5.93 -13.34 12.95
C SER A 30 -6.38 -11.89 13.12
N GLY A 31 -7.36 -11.59 13.97
CA GLY A 31 -7.81 -10.21 14.19
C GLY A 31 -6.74 -9.28 14.77
N ALA A 32 -5.83 -9.79 15.61
CA ALA A 32 -4.71 -9.00 16.14
C ALA A 32 -3.62 -8.74 15.08
N ILE A 33 -3.40 -9.71 14.18
CA ILE A 33 -2.46 -9.57 13.06
C ILE A 33 -3.02 -8.56 12.03
N ASP A 34 -4.29 -8.67 11.67
CA ASP A 34 -4.95 -7.76 10.74
C ASP A 34 -4.92 -6.31 11.26
N GLN A 35 -5.19 -6.10 12.55
CA GLN A 35 -5.10 -4.79 13.19
C GLN A 35 -3.68 -4.22 13.17
N SER A 36 -2.68 -5.06 13.38
CA SER A 36 -1.26 -4.68 13.33
C SER A 36 -0.85 -4.29 11.91
N ALA A 37 -1.20 -5.09 10.90
CA ALA A 37 -0.93 -4.78 9.49
C ALA A 37 -1.60 -3.48 9.06
N SER A 38 -2.87 -3.26 9.42
CA SER A 38 -3.61 -2.04 9.13
C SER A 38 -2.99 -0.79 9.76
N GLN A 39 -2.47 -0.88 10.98
CA GLN A 39 -1.77 0.22 11.64
C GLN A 39 -0.45 0.55 10.94
N ILE A 40 0.33 -0.47 10.58
CA ILE A 40 1.58 -0.30 9.83
C ILE A 40 1.30 0.34 8.46
N LEU A 41 0.24 -0.13 7.78
CA LEU A 41 -0.20 0.37 6.50
C LEU A 41 -0.57 1.87 6.56
N ALA A 42 -1.34 2.27 7.58
CA ALA A 42 -1.70 3.67 7.79
C ALA A 42 -0.48 4.56 8.01
N THR A 43 0.52 4.08 8.74
CA THR A 43 1.78 4.80 8.95
C THR A 43 2.60 4.88 7.65
N ALA A 44 2.66 3.80 6.88
CA ALA A 44 3.36 3.75 5.60
C ALA A 44 2.82 4.81 4.62
N ARG A 45 1.47 4.92 4.51
CA ARG A 45 0.83 5.93 3.65
C ARG A 45 1.27 7.36 3.95
N GLN A 46 1.39 7.71 5.25
CA GLN A 46 1.81 9.05 5.67
C GLN A 46 3.26 9.37 5.28
N LEU A 47 4.09 8.34 5.08
CA LEU A 47 5.50 8.47 4.80
C LEU A 47 5.85 8.38 3.30
N ASN A 48 4.90 8.08 2.43
CA ASN A 48 5.14 7.83 0.99
C ASN A 48 6.03 8.88 0.32
N PHE A 49 5.87 10.15 0.68
CA PHE A 49 6.60 11.26 0.08
C PHE A 49 7.59 11.94 1.04
N SER A 50 7.37 11.84 2.34
CA SER A 50 8.24 12.47 3.35
C SER A 50 9.45 11.60 3.73
N ASP A 51 9.28 10.29 3.77
CA ASP A 51 10.34 9.30 4.02
C ASP A 51 10.08 8.02 3.22
N PRO A 52 10.39 8.03 1.90
CA PRO A 52 10.13 6.90 1.03
C PRO A 52 10.89 5.63 1.43
N GLY A 53 12.09 5.77 2.02
CA GLY A 53 12.85 4.63 2.54
C GLY A 53 12.10 3.91 3.66
N LYS A 54 11.61 4.68 4.63
CA LYS A 54 10.82 4.14 5.74
C LYS A 54 9.47 3.57 5.29
N ALA A 55 8.82 4.22 4.32
CA ALA A 55 7.58 3.70 3.74
C ALA A 55 7.79 2.32 3.10
N ILE A 56 8.85 2.11 2.31
CA ILE A 56 9.20 0.81 1.72
C ILE A 56 9.40 -0.27 2.81
N GLU A 57 10.10 0.07 3.90
CA GLU A 57 10.27 -0.85 5.04
C GLU A 57 8.93 -1.26 5.66
N LEU A 58 8.05 -0.30 5.89
CA LEU A 58 6.74 -0.55 6.50
C LEU A 58 5.83 -1.37 5.58
N TYR A 59 5.75 -1.05 4.29
CA TYR A 59 5.02 -1.90 3.33
C TYR A 59 5.61 -3.31 3.27
N THR A 60 6.94 -3.45 3.37
CA THR A 60 7.59 -4.76 3.42
C THR A 60 7.23 -5.51 4.71
N GLN A 61 7.03 -4.82 5.84
CA GLN A 61 6.53 -5.45 7.07
C GLN A 61 5.09 -5.89 6.91
N VAL A 62 4.22 -5.08 6.30
CA VAL A 62 2.84 -5.51 5.96
C VAL A 62 2.87 -6.79 5.13
N LEU A 63 3.70 -6.86 4.09
CA LEU A 63 3.79 -8.03 3.21
C LEU A 63 4.41 -9.28 3.87
N LYS A 64 5.07 -9.15 5.02
CA LYS A 64 5.47 -10.31 5.83
C LYS A 64 4.29 -10.86 6.63
N LEU A 65 3.34 -10.02 7.03
CA LEU A 65 2.14 -10.41 7.78
C LEU A 65 1.02 -10.85 6.83
N GLU A 66 0.83 -10.11 5.76
CA GLU A 66 -0.18 -10.29 4.73
C GLU A 66 0.50 -10.28 3.34
N PRO A 67 1.06 -11.42 2.89
CA PRO A 67 1.84 -11.49 1.66
C PRO A 67 1.09 -11.02 0.40
N ASP A 68 -0.23 -11.14 0.40
CA ASP A 68 -1.10 -10.78 -0.72
C ASP A 68 -1.92 -9.50 -0.43
N ASN A 69 -1.40 -8.58 0.40
CA ASN A 69 -2.04 -7.29 0.59
C ASN A 69 -1.86 -6.41 -0.67
N PRO A 70 -2.94 -6.13 -1.44
CA PRO A 70 -2.82 -5.47 -2.75
C PRO A 70 -2.34 -4.02 -2.62
N GLU A 71 -2.73 -3.33 -1.57
CA GLU A 71 -2.28 -1.96 -1.33
C GLU A 71 -0.78 -1.89 -1.01
N ALA A 72 -0.30 -2.76 -0.12
CA ALA A 72 1.12 -2.80 0.24
C ALA A 72 2.00 -3.17 -0.97
N LEU A 73 1.57 -4.12 -1.80
CA LEU A 73 2.23 -4.46 -3.06
C LEU A 73 2.30 -3.24 -3.98
N THR A 74 1.18 -2.57 -4.17
CA THR A 74 1.04 -1.46 -5.12
C THR A 74 1.88 -0.25 -4.71
N TYR A 75 1.75 0.21 -3.47
CA TYR A 75 2.45 1.42 -3.02
C TYR A 75 3.94 1.21 -2.77
N ARG A 76 4.36 0.03 -2.29
CA ARG A 76 5.78 -0.31 -2.24
C ARG A 76 6.41 -0.23 -3.63
N SER A 77 5.75 -0.83 -4.61
CA SER A 77 6.20 -0.83 -6.00
C SER A 77 6.33 0.58 -6.58
N TRP A 78 5.33 1.41 -6.32
CA TRP A 78 5.35 2.79 -6.78
C TRP A 78 6.55 3.56 -6.23
N ILE A 79 6.80 3.45 -4.92
CA ILE A 79 7.93 4.13 -4.29
C ILE A 79 9.27 3.57 -4.79
N LEU A 80 9.38 2.24 -4.97
CA LEU A 80 10.57 1.62 -5.57
C LEU A 80 10.84 2.15 -6.98
N ALA A 81 9.82 2.29 -7.82
CA ALA A 81 9.97 2.86 -9.15
C ALA A 81 10.42 4.32 -9.10
N LEU A 82 9.85 5.14 -8.20
CA LEU A 82 10.27 6.54 -8.02
C LEU A 82 11.73 6.65 -7.56
N THR A 83 12.14 5.84 -6.58
CA THR A 83 13.52 5.85 -6.08
C THR A 83 14.53 5.33 -7.11
N ALA A 84 14.11 4.45 -8.02
CA ALA A 84 14.92 3.96 -9.13
C ALA A 84 15.38 5.07 -10.08
N ARG A 85 14.73 6.26 -10.08
CA ARG A 85 15.17 7.41 -10.89
C ARG A 85 16.58 7.89 -10.53
N ALA A 86 16.90 7.88 -9.24
CA ALA A 86 18.20 8.31 -8.74
C ALA A 86 19.23 7.18 -8.70
N ALA A 87 18.78 5.93 -8.90
CA ALA A 87 19.64 4.75 -8.87
C ALA A 87 20.22 4.44 -10.25
N THR A 88 21.35 3.73 -10.28
CA THR A 88 22.02 3.27 -11.49
C THR A 88 22.36 1.77 -11.42
N GLY A 89 22.71 1.17 -12.55
CA GLY A 89 23.18 -0.21 -12.62
C GLY A 89 22.19 -1.23 -12.06
N SER A 90 22.70 -2.21 -11.34
CA SER A 90 21.93 -3.32 -10.80
C SER A 90 20.89 -2.90 -9.76
N VAL A 91 21.15 -1.84 -9.00
CA VAL A 91 20.20 -1.32 -8.00
C VAL A 91 18.93 -0.81 -8.68
N LYS A 92 19.09 -0.03 -9.74
CA LYS A 92 17.95 0.45 -10.55
C LYS A 92 17.17 -0.71 -11.15
N GLN A 93 17.88 -1.66 -11.75
CA GLN A 93 17.26 -2.82 -12.38
C GLN A 93 16.47 -3.65 -11.37
N LEU A 94 17.06 -3.96 -10.21
CA LEU A 94 16.39 -4.72 -9.16
C LEU A 94 15.12 -4.00 -8.65
N ALA A 95 15.20 -2.69 -8.42
CA ALA A 95 14.05 -1.92 -7.97
C ALA A 95 12.90 -1.95 -8.99
N LEU A 96 13.19 -1.79 -10.28
CA LEU A 96 12.17 -1.83 -11.32
C LEU A 96 11.59 -3.23 -11.54
N VAL A 97 12.41 -4.28 -11.51
CA VAL A 97 11.92 -5.67 -11.60
C VAL A 97 11.03 -6.01 -10.41
N THR A 98 11.44 -5.63 -9.19
CA THR A 98 10.60 -5.82 -8.00
C THR A 98 9.28 -5.06 -8.12
N ALA A 99 9.33 -3.81 -8.56
CA ALA A 99 8.12 -3.00 -8.74
C ALA A 99 7.13 -3.63 -9.73
N VAL A 100 7.61 -4.09 -10.89
CA VAL A 100 6.75 -4.75 -11.89
C VAL A 100 6.14 -6.04 -11.32
N ASN A 101 6.95 -6.88 -10.67
CA ASN A 101 6.47 -8.15 -10.11
C ASN A 101 5.42 -7.94 -9.03
N ASP A 102 5.62 -6.97 -8.14
CA ASP A 102 4.66 -6.66 -7.08
C ASP A 102 3.34 -6.11 -7.66
N LEU A 103 3.40 -5.22 -8.66
CA LEU A 103 2.21 -4.69 -9.33
C LEU A 103 1.41 -5.77 -10.07
N LEU A 104 2.11 -6.67 -10.77
CA LEU A 104 1.46 -7.83 -11.40
C LEU A 104 0.83 -8.77 -10.36
N ARG A 105 1.48 -8.94 -9.21
CA ARG A 105 0.92 -9.72 -8.10
C ARG A 105 -0.30 -9.03 -7.50
N ALA A 106 -0.26 -7.72 -7.31
CA ALA A 106 -1.40 -6.94 -6.80
C ALA A 106 -2.62 -7.13 -7.70
N GLN A 107 -2.46 -7.02 -9.03
CA GLN A 107 -3.55 -7.27 -10.00
C GLN A 107 -4.06 -8.71 -9.97
N LYS A 108 -3.19 -9.68 -9.71
CA LYS A 108 -3.60 -11.08 -9.58
C LYS A 108 -4.42 -11.33 -8.32
N VAL A 109 -4.12 -10.63 -7.25
CA VAL A 109 -4.83 -10.72 -5.96
C VAL A 109 -6.16 -9.98 -6.00
N ASP A 110 -6.14 -8.77 -6.53
CA ASP A 110 -7.30 -7.90 -6.67
C ASP A 110 -7.24 -7.18 -8.03
N ASN A 111 -7.93 -7.77 -9.02
CA ASN A 111 -7.97 -7.23 -10.37
C ASN A 111 -8.83 -5.97 -10.49
N GLU A 112 -9.61 -5.64 -9.45
CA GLU A 112 -10.44 -4.43 -9.40
C GLU A 112 -9.76 -3.28 -8.64
N TYR A 113 -8.49 -3.45 -8.24
CA TYR A 113 -7.71 -2.41 -7.57
C TYR A 113 -7.07 -1.44 -8.59
N PRO A 114 -7.65 -0.24 -8.83
CA PRO A 114 -7.26 0.62 -9.95
C PRO A 114 -5.81 1.04 -9.93
N ASP A 115 -5.27 1.38 -8.73
CA ASP A 115 -3.92 1.90 -8.58
C ASP A 115 -2.85 0.93 -9.08
N ALA A 116 -3.09 -0.39 -8.97
CA ALA A 116 -2.16 -1.40 -9.47
C ALA A 116 -2.02 -1.33 -11.00
N HIS A 117 -3.12 -1.12 -11.72
CA HIS A 117 -3.10 -0.93 -13.16
C HIS A 117 -2.50 0.41 -13.56
N CYS A 118 -2.91 1.49 -12.88
CA CYS A 118 -2.41 2.84 -13.13
C CYS A 118 -0.87 2.89 -12.99
N PHE A 119 -0.36 2.41 -11.86
CA PHE A 119 1.07 2.46 -11.58
C PHE A 119 1.88 1.52 -12.47
N LEU A 120 1.36 0.33 -12.82
CA LEU A 120 2.04 -0.57 -13.76
C LEU A 120 2.17 0.08 -15.14
N GLY A 121 1.12 0.70 -15.64
CA GLY A 121 1.16 1.43 -16.90
C GLY A 121 2.17 2.56 -16.89
N ILE A 122 2.22 3.34 -15.81
CA ILE A 122 3.20 4.41 -15.63
C ILE A 122 4.63 3.85 -15.57
N VAL A 123 4.85 2.75 -14.83
CA VAL A 123 6.17 2.11 -14.73
C VAL A 123 6.62 1.62 -16.10
N TYR A 124 5.78 0.96 -16.86
CA TYR A 124 6.12 0.52 -18.21
C TYR A 124 6.50 1.69 -19.12
N PHE A 125 5.75 2.77 -19.09
CA PHE A 125 6.02 3.90 -19.97
C PHE A 125 7.21 4.75 -19.53
N ARG A 126 7.20 5.23 -18.29
CA ARG A 126 8.15 6.25 -17.80
C ARG A 126 9.51 5.68 -17.37
N PHE A 127 9.56 4.40 -16.98
CA PHE A 127 10.77 3.80 -16.43
C PHE A 127 11.35 2.70 -17.33
N LEU A 128 10.49 2.00 -18.09
CA LEU A 128 10.91 0.91 -18.98
C LEU A 128 10.79 1.27 -20.46
N ASN A 129 10.33 2.47 -20.78
CA ASN A 129 10.17 2.99 -22.15
C ASN A 129 9.37 2.04 -23.07
N SER A 130 8.34 1.40 -22.53
CA SER A 130 7.50 0.45 -23.23
C SER A 130 6.06 0.94 -23.34
N ALA A 131 5.78 1.72 -24.40
CA ALA A 131 4.43 2.23 -24.68
C ALA A 131 3.43 1.08 -24.94
N SER A 132 3.87 0.02 -25.61
CA SER A 132 3.02 -1.14 -25.93
C SER A 132 2.53 -1.91 -24.70
N LEU A 133 3.37 -2.05 -23.66
CA LEU A 133 2.97 -2.66 -22.40
C LEU A 133 2.18 -1.69 -21.50
N ALA A 134 2.45 -0.40 -21.61
CA ALA A 134 1.78 0.63 -20.83
C ALA A 134 0.32 0.82 -21.23
N LYS A 135 0.04 0.84 -22.54
CA LYS A 135 -1.29 1.17 -23.08
C LYS A 135 -2.42 0.34 -22.46
N PRO A 136 -2.40 -1.01 -22.51
CA PRO A 136 -3.48 -1.80 -21.95
C PRO A 136 -3.67 -1.60 -20.44
N GLN A 137 -2.60 -1.36 -19.69
CA GLN A 137 -2.69 -1.11 -18.26
C GLN A 137 -3.36 0.24 -17.95
N LEU A 138 -2.99 1.28 -18.69
CA LEU A 138 -3.57 2.61 -18.52
C LEU A 138 -5.03 2.66 -18.98
N ASP A 139 -5.39 1.94 -20.05
CA ASP A 139 -6.79 1.84 -20.50
C ASP A 139 -7.65 1.15 -19.44
N THR A 140 -7.15 0.07 -18.84
CA THR A 140 -7.83 -0.61 -17.73
C THR A 140 -7.96 0.32 -16.53
N CYS A 141 -6.88 1.01 -16.14
CA CYS A 141 -6.90 2.00 -15.06
C CYS A 141 -8.00 3.05 -15.27
N LYS A 142 -8.11 3.64 -16.46
CA LYS A 142 -9.14 4.63 -16.78
C LYS A 142 -10.57 4.05 -16.72
N ALA A 143 -10.75 2.84 -17.20
CA ALA A 143 -12.06 2.16 -17.17
C ALA A 143 -12.56 1.90 -15.73
N MET A 144 -11.67 1.82 -14.76
CA MET A 144 -11.98 1.63 -13.35
C MET A 144 -12.33 2.93 -12.58
N ASN A 145 -12.31 4.08 -13.26
CA ASN A 145 -12.59 5.38 -12.65
C ASN A 145 -11.75 5.64 -11.39
N PRO A 146 -10.41 5.73 -11.51
CA PRO A 146 -9.54 6.00 -10.37
C PRO A 146 -9.85 7.36 -9.74
N PRO A 147 -9.38 7.62 -8.49
CA PRO A 147 -9.55 8.91 -7.85
C PRO A 147 -9.12 10.08 -8.75
N GLU A 148 -9.79 11.23 -8.65
CA GLU A 148 -9.59 12.38 -9.55
C GLU A 148 -8.14 12.85 -9.62
N GLU A 149 -7.43 12.80 -8.49
CA GLU A 149 -6.00 13.16 -8.42
C GLU A 149 -5.12 12.23 -9.27
N VAL A 150 -5.49 10.96 -9.38
CA VAL A 150 -4.80 9.97 -10.21
C VAL A 150 -5.23 10.11 -11.66
N GLN A 151 -6.53 10.36 -11.91
CA GLN A 151 -7.11 10.41 -13.24
C GLN A 151 -6.45 11.48 -14.13
N SER A 152 -6.29 12.71 -13.64
CA SER A 152 -5.67 13.81 -14.41
C SER A 152 -4.22 13.49 -14.80
N PHE A 153 -3.48 12.84 -13.91
CA PHE A 153 -2.10 12.42 -14.16
C PHE A 153 -2.03 11.27 -15.18
N VAL A 154 -2.93 10.30 -15.07
CA VAL A 154 -3.04 9.18 -16.01
C VAL A 154 -3.42 9.66 -17.40
N ASP A 155 -4.35 10.62 -17.54
CA ASP A 155 -4.77 11.17 -18.83
C ASP A 155 -3.61 11.81 -19.59
N ALA A 156 -2.75 12.55 -18.91
CA ALA A 156 -1.55 13.12 -19.51
C ALA A 156 -0.59 12.03 -20.02
N ILE A 157 -0.42 10.93 -19.27
CA ILE A 157 0.45 9.83 -19.67
C ILE A 157 -0.15 9.05 -20.84
N VAL A 158 -1.45 8.81 -20.85
CA VAL A 158 -2.15 8.13 -21.97
C VAL A 158 -1.91 8.90 -23.28
N ALA A 159 -2.03 10.22 -23.27
CA ALA A 159 -1.75 11.05 -24.46
C ALA A 159 -0.29 10.90 -24.95
N ASP A 160 0.67 10.83 -24.04
CA ASP A 160 2.08 10.59 -24.38
C ASP A 160 2.31 9.17 -24.94
N VAL A 161 1.63 8.16 -24.39
CA VAL A 161 1.69 6.75 -24.85
C VAL A 161 1.11 6.65 -26.25
N ASP A 162 -0.07 7.21 -26.51
CA ASP A 162 -0.72 7.18 -27.82
C ASP A 162 0.16 7.86 -28.88
N LYS A 163 0.80 8.99 -28.55
CA LYS A 163 1.76 9.64 -29.43
C LYS A 163 3.02 8.80 -29.68
N ALA A 164 3.46 8.03 -28.69
CA ALA A 164 4.63 7.15 -28.85
C ALA A 164 4.33 5.94 -29.75
N LEU A 165 3.09 5.42 -29.69
CA LEU A 165 2.63 4.29 -30.52
C LEU A 165 2.30 4.67 -31.97
N ALA A 166 2.07 5.95 -32.23
CA ALA A 166 1.76 6.48 -33.58
C ALA A 166 3.01 6.75 -34.45
N LYS A 167 4.21 6.53 -33.92
CA LYS A 167 5.50 6.70 -34.61
C LYS A 167 6.03 5.40 -35.16
#